data_2d0b4c1d3c85f2a2ddef5ddfcc1d8f39
#
_entry.id   2d0b4c1d3c85f2a2ddef5ddfcc1d8f39
#
_cell.length_a   1.000
_cell.length_b   1.000
_cell.length_c   1.000
_cell.angle_alpha   90.00
_cell.angle_beta   90.00
_cell.angle_gamma   90.00
#
_symmetry.space_group_name_H-M   'P 1'
#
loop_
_entity.id
_entity.type
_entity.pdbx_description
1 polymer ?
#
loop_
_entity_poly.entity_id
_entity_poly.type
_entity_poly.pdbx_seq_one_letter_code
_entity_poly.pdbx_strand_id
1 'polypeptide(L)'
;MGRYRITEITHTVNSKGQYSNTFCGVPGGTPVMPWGDAVMPVAYPEMARVLSNDDPKNQGRVKVQFMWQEIDGGESYWMRVQSPDAGKSEQVAKNRGFVFIPEPGDLVMVGFEQGNPDRPYVTGSLFYKANSEGAGTDNSVKSIRTRSGHTLEFNDDEGGNWGITIKDGNGCILHLDTKGKNIEITAPETLSLTAKNVSINAEENVQIAAKQNIDVTAEADINIAAKGNLMQQTDGDLSVSAKGSINAEAKTDVSLSGQNTTVDGKTKVTVSGAETLVSGKMTTVQGAAHKIDVM
;
A
#
# COMPACT_ATOMS: atom_id res chain seq x y z
N MET A 1 -74.18 -5.83 35.20
CA MET A 1 -73.19 -6.69 34.49
C MET A 1 -72.24 -5.80 33.73
N GLY A 2 -70.93 -5.94 33.97
CA GLY A 2 -69.89 -5.18 33.28
C GLY A 2 -69.46 -5.83 32.00
N ARG A 3 -68.84 -5.06 31.04
CA ARG A 3 -68.15 -5.61 29.91
C ARG A 3 -66.76 -6.05 30.34
N TYR A 4 -66.36 -7.27 29.94
CA TYR A 4 -65.05 -7.86 30.15
C TYR A 4 -64.43 -8.23 28.83
N ARG A 5 -63.09 -8.12 28.76
CA ARG A 5 -62.28 -8.64 27.68
C ARG A 5 -61.65 -9.94 28.17
N ILE A 6 -61.95 -11.06 27.51
CA ILE A 6 -61.42 -12.37 27.87
C ILE A 6 -59.93 -12.39 27.51
N THR A 7 -59.10 -12.82 28.44
CA THR A 7 -57.64 -12.98 28.30
C THR A 7 -57.26 -14.44 28.15
N GLU A 8 -58.03 -15.34 28.73
CA GLU A 8 -57.80 -16.76 28.65
C GLU A 8 -59.14 -17.48 28.72
N ILE A 9 -59.28 -18.61 28.02
CA ILE A 9 -60.43 -19.48 28.10
C ILE A 9 -59.97 -20.94 28.06
N THR A 10 -60.46 -21.73 29.04
CA THR A 10 -60.24 -23.18 29.11
C THR A 10 -61.55 -23.91 28.83
N HIS A 11 -61.57 -24.76 27.81
CA HIS A 11 -62.69 -25.61 27.47
C HIS A 11 -62.44 -27.01 28.01
N THR A 12 -63.39 -27.58 28.70
CA THR A 12 -63.32 -28.93 29.21
C THR A 12 -64.54 -29.75 28.77
N VAL A 13 -64.27 -30.93 28.25
CA VAL A 13 -65.30 -31.94 27.92
C VAL A 13 -64.96 -33.19 28.73
N ASN A 14 -65.91 -33.68 29.58
CA ASN A 14 -65.71 -34.89 30.34
C ASN A 14 -66.08 -36.14 29.49
N SER A 15 -65.78 -37.33 30.06
CA SER A 15 -66.05 -38.60 29.42
C SER A 15 -67.55 -38.94 29.20
N LYS A 16 -68.46 -38.14 29.75
CA LYS A 16 -69.89 -38.19 29.55
C LYS A 16 -70.42 -37.18 28.52
N GLY A 17 -69.53 -36.50 27.80
CA GLY A 17 -69.86 -35.47 26.82
C GLY A 17 -70.39 -34.15 27.40
N GLN A 18 -70.21 -33.93 28.69
CA GLN A 18 -70.59 -32.66 29.32
C GLN A 18 -69.47 -31.62 29.04
N TYR A 19 -69.90 -30.49 28.53
CA TYR A 19 -69.00 -29.37 28.21
C TYR A 19 -69.10 -28.32 29.34
N SER A 20 -67.95 -27.75 29.71
CA SER A 20 -67.80 -26.56 30.56
C SER A 20 -66.67 -25.69 30.06
N ASN A 21 -66.73 -24.42 30.37
CA ASN A 21 -65.62 -23.53 30.14
C ASN A 21 -65.39 -22.63 31.36
N THR A 22 -64.16 -22.25 31.53
CA THR A 22 -63.74 -21.28 32.53
C THR A 22 -62.94 -20.22 31.78
N PHE A 23 -63.13 -18.96 32.09
CA PHE A 23 -62.40 -17.89 31.46
C PHE A 23 -61.83 -16.92 32.48
N CYS A 24 -60.67 -16.32 32.16
CA CYS A 24 -60.12 -15.14 32.82
C CYS A 24 -60.39 -13.93 31.94
N GLY A 25 -60.63 -12.77 32.54
CA GLY A 25 -60.86 -11.56 31.81
C GLY A 25 -60.58 -10.31 32.59
N VAL A 26 -60.32 -9.23 31.94
CA VAL A 26 -60.11 -7.89 32.50
C VAL A 26 -61.32 -7.03 32.22
N PRO A 27 -61.61 -6.01 33.05
CA PRO A 27 -62.66 -5.03 32.73
C PRO A 27 -62.51 -4.45 31.35
N GLY A 28 -63.60 -4.32 30.59
CA GLY A 28 -63.57 -3.90 29.18
C GLY A 28 -62.98 -2.48 28.94
N GLY A 29 -62.88 -1.67 29.98
CA GLY A 29 -62.19 -0.35 29.93
C GLY A 29 -60.71 -0.39 30.31
N THR A 30 -60.13 -1.57 30.50
CA THR A 30 -58.68 -1.68 30.80
C THR A 30 -57.86 -1.25 29.57
N PRO A 31 -57.09 -0.16 29.64
CA PRO A 31 -56.41 0.42 28.45
C PRO A 31 -55.27 -0.44 27.93
N VAL A 32 -54.65 -1.24 28.79
CA VAL A 32 -53.52 -2.11 28.43
C VAL A 32 -53.83 -3.52 28.92
N MET A 33 -53.69 -4.50 28.05
CA MET A 33 -53.80 -5.93 28.41
C MET A 33 -52.68 -6.28 29.38
N PRO A 34 -52.98 -7.04 30.46
CA PRO A 34 -51.90 -7.61 31.27
C PRO A 34 -50.98 -8.46 30.37
N TRP A 35 -49.73 -8.13 30.39
CA TRP A 35 -48.72 -8.99 29.76
C TRP A 35 -48.52 -10.18 30.68
N GLY A 36 -48.58 -11.38 30.13
CA GLY A 36 -48.04 -12.54 30.81
C GLY A 36 -46.54 -12.36 31.07
N ASP A 37 -45.96 -13.21 31.88
CA ASP A 37 -44.51 -13.24 32.15
C ASP A 37 -43.70 -13.56 30.88
N ALA A 38 -43.76 -12.66 29.87
CA ALA A 38 -42.98 -12.81 28.65
C ALA A 38 -41.52 -12.50 28.97
N VAL A 39 -40.73 -13.53 29.10
CA VAL A 39 -39.29 -13.37 29.17
C VAL A 39 -38.80 -12.91 27.80
N MET A 40 -38.16 -11.75 27.76
CA MET A 40 -37.54 -11.26 26.55
C MET A 40 -36.43 -12.26 26.11
N PRO A 41 -36.41 -12.69 24.84
CA PRO A 41 -35.37 -13.59 24.37
C PRO A 41 -34.00 -12.94 24.48
N VAL A 42 -33.02 -13.69 24.96
CA VAL A 42 -31.62 -13.26 25.07
C VAL A 42 -30.81 -14.07 24.05
N ALA A 43 -30.15 -13.35 23.14
CA ALA A 43 -29.24 -13.95 22.19
C ALA A 43 -27.79 -13.91 22.71
N TYR A 44 -27.10 -15.03 22.56
CA TYR A 44 -25.67 -15.15 22.85
C TYR A 44 -24.86 -15.02 21.56
N PRO A 45 -23.55 -14.66 21.65
CA PRO A 45 -22.71 -14.62 20.47
C PRO A 45 -22.71 -15.94 19.71
N GLU A 46 -22.85 -15.86 18.39
CA GLU A 46 -22.91 -17.00 17.48
C GLU A 46 -22.02 -16.82 16.25
N MET A 47 -21.58 -17.93 15.68
CA MET A 47 -20.86 -17.95 14.42
C MET A 47 -21.83 -17.83 13.25
N ALA A 48 -21.40 -17.09 12.22
CA ALA A 48 -22.14 -16.96 10.98
C ALA A 48 -21.19 -16.86 9.78
N ARG A 49 -21.67 -17.16 8.60
CA ARG A 49 -20.95 -17.00 7.34
C ARG A 49 -21.39 -15.72 6.63
N VAL A 50 -20.45 -14.93 6.16
CA VAL A 50 -20.77 -13.75 5.36
C VAL A 50 -21.32 -14.16 3.99
N LEU A 51 -22.48 -13.65 3.63
CA LEU A 51 -23.10 -13.84 2.32
C LEU A 51 -22.83 -12.69 1.36
N SER A 52 -22.85 -11.47 1.88
CA SER A 52 -22.63 -10.25 1.06
C SER A 52 -22.04 -9.13 1.90
N ASN A 53 -21.14 -8.39 1.29
CA ASN A 53 -20.59 -7.12 1.79
C ASN A 53 -20.89 -5.93 0.85
N ASP A 54 -21.71 -6.14 -0.17
CA ASP A 54 -22.15 -5.10 -1.10
C ASP A 54 -23.34 -4.32 -0.50
N ASP A 55 -23.04 -3.50 0.50
CA ASP A 55 -24.04 -2.72 1.24
C ASP A 55 -24.62 -1.60 0.37
N PRO A 56 -25.93 -1.61 0.04
CA PRO A 56 -26.55 -0.60 -0.82
C PRO A 56 -26.52 0.83 -0.25
N LYS A 57 -26.23 0.98 1.05
CA LYS A 57 -26.04 2.30 1.71
C LYS A 57 -24.58 2.71 1.84
N ASN A 58 -23.63 1.88 1.37
CA ASN A 58 -22.18 2.12 1.49
C ASN A 58 -21.74 2.46 2.93
N GLN A 59 -22.27 1.72 3.92
CA GLN A 59 -21.96 1.90 5.34
C GLN A 59 -21.04 0.82 5.90
N GLY A 60 -20.49 -0.05 5.03
CA GLY A 60 -19.60 -1.15 5.41
C GLY A 60 -20.29 -2.24 6.23
N ARG A 61 -21.59 -2.45 6.01
CA ARG A 61 -22.36 -3.50 6.64
C ARG A 61 -22.26 -4.79 5.83
N VAL A 62 -22.55 -5.91 6.48
CA VAL A 62 -22.56 -7.24 5.86
C VAL A 62 -23.90 -7.92 6.10
N LYS A 63 -24.28 -8.83 5.20
CA LYS A 63 -25.30 -9.85 5.42
C LYS A 63 -24.62 -11.16 5.78
N VAL A 64 -25.15 -11.84 6.76
CA VAL A 64 -24.63 -13.13 7.17
C VAL A 64 -25.73 -14.19 7.19
N GLN A 65 -25.31 -15.44 7.18
CA GLN A 65 -26.13 -16.60 7.42
C GLN A 65 -25.63 -17.32 8.67
N PHE A 66 -26.49 -17.44 9.68
CA PHE A 66 -26.19 -18.26 10.85
C PHE A 66 -26.23 -19.75 10.46
N MET A 67 -25.49 -20.60 11.17
CA MET A 67 -25.41 -22.03 10.86
C MET A 67 -26.78 -22.73 10.88
N TRP A 68 -27.66 -22.31 11.78
CA TRP A 68 -29.04 -22.83 11.85
C TRP A 68 -29.94 -22.35 10.70
N GLN A 69 -29.60 -21.25 10.00
CA GLN A 69 -30.32 -20.77 8.83
C GLN A 69 -29.92 -21.50 7.52
N GLU A 70 -28.82 -22.25 7.51
CA GLU A 70 -28.38 -22.99 6.33
C GLU A 70 -29.45 -23.96 5.81
N ILE A 71 -30.27 -24.53 6.72
CA ILE A 71 -31.31 -25.50 6.38
C ILE A 71 -32.45 -24.85 5.55
N ASP A 72 -32.82 -23.63 5.90
CA ASP A 72 -33.97 -22.92 5.32
C ASP A 72 -33.55 -21.87 4.28
N GLY A 73 -32.24 -21.71 4.03
CA GLY A 73 -31.70 -20.69 3.13
C GLY A 73 -31.92 -19.26 3.61
N GLY A 74 -32.13 -19.06 4.91
CA GLY A 74 -32.32 -17.73 5.52
C GLY A 74 -31.07 -16.87 5.49
N GLU A 75 -31.26 -15.54 5.55
CA GLU A 75 -30.18 -14.58 5.67
C GLU A 75 -30.54 -13.49 6.69
N SER A 76 -29.54 -12.81 7.22
CA SER A 76 -29.74 -11.68 8.12
C SER A 76 -30.12 -10.39 7.40
N TYR A 77 -30.58 -9.39 8.14
CA TYR A 77 -30.50 -8.01 7.70
C TYR A 77 -29.05 -7.52 7.66
N TRP A 78 -28.82 -6.33 7.10
CA TRP A 78 -27.53 -5.69 7.06
C TRP A 78 -27.03 -5.31 8.44
N MET A 79 -25.93 -5.95 8.89
CA MET A 79 -25.33 -5.74 10.20
C MET A 79 -24.11 -4.84 10.13
N ARG A 80 -23.89 -4.07 11.17
CA ARG A 80 -22.65 -3.31 11.38
C ARG A 80 -21.49 -4.26 11.65
N VAL A 81 -20.30 -3.86 11.23
CA VAL A 81 -19.04 -4.56 11.54
C VAL A 81 -18.28 -3.73 12.57
N GLN A 82 -17.84 -4.35 13.64
CA GLN A 82 -16.98 -3.73 14.65
C GLN A 82 -15.57 -3.55 14.04
N SER A 83 -14.96 -2.41 14.32
CA SER A 83 -13.59 -2.10 13.95
C SER A 83 -12.82 -1.64 15.19
N PRO A 84 -11.49 -1.83 15.28
CA PRO A 84 -10.67 -1.31 16.38
C PRO A 84 -10.77 0.22 16.51
N ASP A 85 -10.89 0.94 15.40
CA ASP A 85 -11.16 2.37 15.35
C ASP A 85 -11.99 2.70 14.11
N ALA A 86 -13.05 3.49 14.28
CA ALA A 86 -13.92 3.90 13.19
C ALA A 86 -14.56 5.25 13.47
N GLY A 87 -14.58 6.15 12.50
CA GLY A 87 -15.20 7.44 12.70
C GLY A 87 -14.92 8.46 11.59
N LYS A 88 -14.94 9.70 12.00
CA LYS A 88 -14.60 10.88 11.18
C LYS A 88 -13.82 11.89 12.00
N SER A 89 -13.15 12.81 11.34
CA SER A 89 -12.54 13.99 11.92
C SER A 89 -12.85 15.21 11.04
N GLU A 90 -12.37 16.37 11.45
CA GLU A 90 -12.47 17.58 10.64
C GLU A 90 -11.74 17.44 9.30
N GLN A 91 -10.55 16.82 9.31
CA GLN A 91 -9.71 16.60 8.11
C GLN A 91 -10.15 15.39 7.30
N VAL A 92 -10.76 14.38 7.94
CA VAL A 92 -11.15 13.11 7.29
C VAL A 92 -12.64 12.89 7.52
N ALA A 93 -13.44 13.31 6.56
CA ALA A 93 -14.90 13.32 6.69
C ALA A 93 -15.54 11.92 6.76
N LYS A 94 -14.88 10.87 6.25
CA LYS A 94 -15.37 9.48 6.21
C LYS A 94 -14.22 8.51 6.36
N ASN A 95 -14.51 7.30 6.90
CA ASN A 95 -13.58 6.16 6.97
C ASN A 95 -12.27 6.45 7.72
N ARG A 96 -12.30 7.33 8.73
CA ARG A 96 -11.17 7.42 9.65
C ARG A 96 -11.10 6.14 10.49
N GLY A 97 -9.92 5.54 10.56
CA GLY A 97 -9.67 4.30 11.29
C GLY A 97 -9.42 3.10 10.37
N PHE A 98 -9.82 1.91 10.79
CA PHE A 98 -9.60 0.66 10.04
C PHE A 98 -10.86 0.29 9.26
N VAL A 99 -10.74 0.18 7.94
CA VAL A 99 -11.82 -0.25 7.05
C VAL A 99 -11.48 -1.63 6.49
N PHE A 100 -11.79 -2.68 7.28
CA PHE A 100 -11.61 -4.07 6.93
C PHE A 100 -12.96 -4.77 7.09
N ILE A 101 -13.70 -4.85 5.99
CA ILE A 101 -15.00 -5.50 5.95
C ILE A 101 -14.82 -6.96 5.55
N PRO A 102 -15.38 -7.93 6.29
CA PRO A 102 -15.28 -9.34 5.93
C PRO A 102 -15.79 -9.62 4.52
N GLU A 103 -15.14 -10.56 3.85
CA GLU A 103 -15.50 -10.95 2.49
C GLU A 103 -16.57 -12.04 2.49
N PRO A 104 -17.37 -12.16 1.42
CA PRO A 104 -18.29 -13.28 1.24
C PRO A 104 -17.59 -14.62 1.38
N GLY A 105 -18.13 -15.51 2.22
CA GLY A 105 -17.55 -16.80 2.57
C GLY A 105 -16.76 -16.81 3.88
N ASP A 106 -16.37 -15.66 4.41
CA ASP A 106 -15.67 -15.58 5.70
C ASP A 106 -16.57 -16.05 6.86
N LEU A 107 -15.94 -16.71 7.82
CA LEU A 107 -16.58 -17.05 9.09
C LEU A 107 -16.39 -15.89 10.07
N VAL A 108 -17.50 -15.42 10.64
CA VAL A 108 -17.52 -14.29 11.56
C VAL A 108 -18.21 -14.65 12.86
N MET A 109 -17.84 -13.96 13.93
CA MET A 109 -18.56 -13.97 15.18
C MET A 109 -19.55 -12.80 15.23
N VAL A 110 -20.81 -13.09 15.54
CA VAL A 110 -21.88 -12.10 15.70
C VAL A 110 -22.19 -11.95 17.18
N GLY A 111 -22.09 -10.73 17.67
CA GLY A 111 -22.55 -10.34 19.00
C GLY A 111 -23.92 -9.65 18.94
N PHE A 112 -24.55 -9.49 20.10
CA PHE A 112 -25.87 -8.87 20.22
C PHE A 112 -25.83 -7.81 21.30
N GLU A 113 -26.23 -6.58 20.96
CA GLU A 113 -26.20 -5.44 21.88
C GLU A 113 -27.13 -5.72 23.08
N GLN A 114 -26.56 -5.85 24.27
CA GLN A 114 -27.26 -6.24 25.52
C GLN A 114 -28.05 -7.57 25.41
N GLY A 115 -27.62 -8.50 24.57
CA GLY A 115 -28.31 -9.75 24.30
C GLY A 115 -29.61 -9.62 23.52
N ASN A 116 -29.86 -8.47 22.90
CA ASN A 116 -31.07 -8.24 22.12
C ASN A 116 -30.91 -8.85 20.71
N PRO A 117 -31.72 -9.89 20.33
CA PRO A 117 -31.63 -10.52 19.01
C PRO A 117 -31.88 -9.56 17.84
N ASP A 118 -32.58 -8.45 18.04
CA ASP A 118 -32.84 -7.44 17.01
C ASP A 118 -31.67 -6.46 16.77
N ARG A 119 -30.60 -6.57 17.57
CA ARG A 119 -29.44 -5.68 17.50
C ARG A 119 -28.11 -6.44 17.32
N PRO A 120 -28.02 -7.25 16.26
CA PRO A 120 -26.78 -7.98 15.95
C PRO A 120 -25.71 -7.06 15.39
N TYR A 121 -24.44 -7.43 15.60
CA TYR A 121 -23.28 -6.82 14.95
C TYR A 121 -22.14 -7.83 14.84
N VAL A 122 -21.33 -7.74 13.78
CA VAL A 122 -20.16 -8.59 13.61
C VAL A 122 -19.03 -8.07 14.50
N THR A 123 -18.48 -8.92 15.36
CA THR A 123 -17.37 -8.58 16.28
C THR A 123 -16.00 -8.82 15.66
N GLY A 124 -15.89 -9.68 14.63
CA GLY A 124 -14.66 -9.99 13.92
C GLY A 124 -14.76 -11.26 13.12
N SER A 125 -13.74 -11.52 12.31
CA SER A 125 -13.59 -12.75 11.52
C SER A 125 -12.83 -13.82 12.31
N LEU A 126 -13.08 -15.08 11.98
CA LEU A 126 -12.44 -16.24 12.56
C LEU A 126 -11.64 -16.98 11.48
N PHE A 127 -10.39 -17.29 11.78
CA PHE A 127 -9.65 -18.24 10.97
C PHE A 127 -10.23 -19.65 11.13
N TYR A 128 -10.43 -20.36 10.03
CA TYR A 128 -11.08 -21.64 10.03
C TYR A 128 -10.54 -22.57 8.92
N LYS A 129 -10.13 -23.78 9.27
CA LYS A 129 -9.66 -24.82 8.33
C LYS A 129 -8.64 -24.29 7.32
N ALA A 130 -8.91 -24.50 6.02
CA ALA A 130 -8.04 -24.13 4.91
C ALA A 130 -7.85 -22.61 4.70
N ASN A 131 -8.61 -21.77 5.42
CA ASN A 131 -8.48 -20.31 5.34
C ASN A 131 -7.34 -19.78 6.23
N SER A 132 -6.60 -20.66 6.91
CA SER A 132 -5.59 -20.28 7.87
C SER A 132 -4.40 -21.22 7.82
N GLU A 133 -3.23 -20.67 7.59
CA GLU A 133 -1.94 -21.34 7.73
C GLU A 133 -1.27 -21.00 9.08
N GLY A 134 -1.93 -20.15 9.89
CA GLY A 134 -1.35 -19.60 11.10
C GLY A 134 -0.33 -18.49 10.83
N ALA A 135 0.43 -18.11 11.82
CA ALA A 135 1.41 -17.02 11.79
C ALA A 135 2.86 -17.51 11.65
N GLY A 136 3.07 -18.65 11.01
CA GLY A 136 4.38 -19.32 10.92
C GLY A 136 4.76 -20.06 12.22
N THR A 137 5.95 -20.64 12.23
CA THR A 137 6.51 -21.29 13.42
C THR A 137 6.73 -20.22 14.50
N ASP A 138 6.41 -20.53 15.73
CA ASP A 138 6.55 -19.64 16.90
C ASP A 138 5.86 -18.28 16.76
N ASN A 139 4.81 -18.21 15.92
CA ASN A 139 4.08 -16.97 15.68
C ASN A 139 5.00 -15.82 15.20
N SER A 140 5.99 -16.13 14.39
CA SER A 140 7.01 -15.18 13.93
C SER A 140 6.48 -14.19 12.89
N VAL A 141 5.37 -14.50 12.19
CA VAL A 141 4.83 -13.66 11.12
C VAL A 141 3.55 -12.98 11.54
N LYS A 142 3.49 -11.65 11.42
CA LYS A 142 2.28 -10.83 11.55
C LYS A 142 2.05 -10.12 10.24
N SER A 143 0.82 -10.14 9.73
CA SER A 143 0.54 -9.50 8.44
C SER A 143 -0.86 -8.91 8.32
N ILE A 144 -0.95 -7.88 7.48
CA ILE A 144 -2.19 -7.39 6.91
C ILE A 144 -2.16 -7.74 5.44
N ARG A 145 -3.13 -8.54 4.98
CA ARG A 145 -3.20 -8.99 3.59
C ARG A 145 -4.59 -8.77 3.01
N THR A 146 -4.66 -8.16 1.84
CA THR A 146 -5.92 -7.98 1.10
C THR A 146 -6.23 -9.20 0.23
N ARG A 147 -7.45 -9.30 -0.26
CA ARG A 147 -7.87 -10.39 -1.17
C ARG A 147 -7.07 -10.49 -2.46
N SER A 148 -6.47 -9.37 -2.93
CA SER A 148 -5.60 -9.34 -4.13
C SER A 148 -4.15 -9.66 -3.82
N GLY A 149 -3.79 -9.92 -2.54
CA GLY A 149 -2.44 -10.27 -2.14
C GLY A 149 -1.55 -9.08 -1.79
N HIS A 150 -2.05 -7.83 -1.78
CA HIS A 150 -1.29 -6.71 -1.22
C HIS A 150 -1.03 -6.97 0.25
N THR A 151 0.21 -6.86 0.69
CA THR A 151 0.63 -7.32 2.02
C THR A 151 1.51 -6.28 2.71
N LEU A 152 1.24 -6.06 3.99
CA LEU A 152 2.17 -5.50 4.96
C LEU A 152 2.51 -6.62 5.94
N GLU A 153 3.78 -7.01 6.03
CA GLU A 153 4.26 -8.12 6.83
C GLU A 153 5.38 -7.70 7.77
N PHE A 154 5.31 -8.16 9.00
CA PHE A 154 6.37 -8.09 10.00
C PHE A 154 6.80 -9.54 10.25
N ASN A 155 8.08 -9.83 10.00
CA ASN A 155 8.63 -11.16 10.15
C ASN A 155 9.78 -11.13 11.18
N ASP A 156 9.63 -11.86 12.26
CA ASP A 156 10.57 -11.98 13.36
C ASP A 156 11.45 -13.23 13.26
N ASP A 157 11.35 -14.01 12.17
CA ASP A 157 12.14 -15.22 11.95
C ASP A 157 13.56 -14.86 11.47
N GLU A 158 14.55 -14.94 12.37
CA GLU A 158 15.97 -14.68 12.07
C GLU A 158 16.56 -15.64 11.04
N GLY A 159 15.99 -16.82 10.88
CA GLY A 159 16.38 -17.83 9.87
C GLY A 159 15.75 -17.62 8.51
N GLY A 160 14.70 -16.81 8.45
CA GLY A 160 13.92 -16.51 7.27
C GLY A 160 14.13 -15.10 6.74
N ASN A 161 13.02 -14.47 6.36
CA ASN A 161 12.99 -13.11 5.82
C ASN A 161 12.77 -12.07 6.92
N TRP A 162 13.68 -12.02 7.89
CA TRP A 162 13.58 -11.16 9.08
C TRP A 162 13.52 -9.68 8.70
N GLY A 163 12.40 -9.04 8.97
CA GLY A 163 12.23 -7.63 8.64
C GLY A 163 10.78 -7.22 8.40
N ILE A 164 10.63 -6.11 7.72
CA ILE A 164 9.33 -5.53 7.36
C ILE A 164 9.21 -5.51 5.84
N THR A 165 8.14 -6.09 5.32
CA THR A 165 7.89 -6.15 3.88
C THR A 165 6.55 -5.50 3.53
N ILE A 166 6.57 -4.58 2.58
CA ILE A 166 5.38 -4.07 1.90
C ILE A 166 5.45 -4.56 0.46
N LYS A 167 4.45 -5.31 0.02
CA LYS A 167 4.40 -5.81 -1.36
C LYS A 167 3.00 -5.74 -1.95
N ASP A 168 2.95 -5.58 -3.24
CA ASP A 168 1.72 -5.71 -4.01
C ASP A 168 1.58 -7.10 -4.65
N GLY A 169 0.47 -7.33 -5.36
CA GLY A 169 0.23 -8.59 -6.08
C GLY A 169 1.06 -8.76 -7.36
N ASN A 170 1.77 -7.73 -7.83
CA ASN A 170 2.47 -7.71 -9.13
C ASN A 170 3.99 -7.65 -9.01
N GLY A 171 4.54 -7.69 -7.80
CA GLY A 171 5.98 -7.77 -7.57
C GLY A 171 6.68 -6.45 -7.24
N CYS A 172 5.93 -5.36 -6.97
CA CYS A 172 6.51 -4.19 -6.33
C CYS A 172 6.77 -4.50 -4.85
N ILE A 173 7.98 -4.26 -4.38
CA ILE A 173 8.42 -4.62 -3.02
C ILE A 173 9.20 -3.46 -2.41
N LEU A 174 8.89 -3.17 -1.15
CA LEU A 174 9.77 -2.47 -0.22
C LEU A 174 10.07 -3.41 0.93
N HIS A 175 11.32 -3.78 1.10
CA HIS A 175 11.79 -4.66 2.17
C HIS A 175 12.85 -3.96 3.04
N LEU A 176 12.60 -3.95 4.34
CA LEU A 176 13.57 -3.51 5.35
C LEU A 176 14.18 -4.79 5.95
N ASP A 177 15.33 -5.21 5.44
CA ASP A 177 16.06 -6.38 5.90
C ASP A 177 16.77 -6.08 7.22
N THR A 178 16.26 -6.62 8.30
CA THR A 178 16.85 -6.41 9.64
C THR A 178 18.21 -7.07 9.79
N LYS A 179 18.40 -8.27 9.21
CA LYS A 179 19.65 -9.03 9.30
C LYS A 179 20.76 -8.38 8.48
N GLY A 180 20.48 -8.01 7.25
CA GLY A 180 21.43 -7.36 6.35
C GLY A 180 21.58 -5.86 6.58
N LYS A 181 20.71 -5.25 7.40
CA LYS A 181 20.64 -3.79 7.64
C LYS A 181 20.44 -3.01 6.33
N ASN A 182 19.66 -3.56 5.41
CA ASN A 182 19.45 -3.04 4.08
C ASN A 182 18.01 -2.55 3.89
N ILE A 183 17.81 -1.68 2.93
CA ILE A 183 16.50 -1.33 2.39
C ILE A 183 16.52 -1.66 0.91
N GLU A 184 15.61 -2.51 0.48
CA GLU A 184 15.47 -2.94 -0.90
C GLU A 184 14.15 -2.40 -1.48
N ILE A 185 14.23 -1.75 -2.64
CA ILE A 185 13.07 -1.28 -3.39
C ILE A 185 13.12 -1.92 -4.77
N THR A 186 12.10 -2.70 -5.09
CA THR A 186 11.95 -3.36 -6.38
C THR A 186 10.66 -2.94 -7.06
N ALA A 187 10.76 -2.55 -8.31
CA ALA A 187 9.62 -2.29 -9.18
C ALA A 187 9.85 -3.03 -10.52
N PRO A 188 8.94 -3.92 -10.98
CA PRO A 188 9.11 -4.65 -12.24
C PRO A 188 9.20 -3.75 -13.47
N GLU A 189 8.51 -2.60 -13.46
CA GLU A 189 8.46 -1.69 -14.60
C GLU A 189 9.18 -0.36 -14.30
N THR A 190 8.63 0.47 -13.44
CA THR A 190 9.15 1.83 -13.23
C THR A 190 9.15 2.20 -11.75
N LEU A 191 10.28 2.75 -11.30
CA LEU A 191 10.38 3.47 -10.03
C LEU A 191 10.49 4.97 -10.31
N SER A 192 9.50 5.76 -9.89
CA SER A 192 9.48 7.22 -10.01
C SER A 192 9.67 7.88 -8.66
N LEU A 193 10.65 8.79 -8.57
CA LEU A 193 10.88 9.63 -7.40
C LEU A 193 10.64 11.09 -7.79
N THR A 194 9.56 11.69 -7.28
CA THR A 194 9.22 13.10 -7.57
C THR A 194 9.14 13.87 -6.27
N ALA A 195 9.96 14.90 -6.14
CA ALA A 195 9.98 15.77 -4.97
C ALA A 195 10.50 17.17 -5.35
N LYS A 196 10.25 18.16 -4.49
CA LYS A 196 10.89 19.49 -4.62
C LYS A 196 12.41 19.37 -4.53
N ASN A 197 12.93 18.50 -3.64
CA ASN A 197 14.36 18.25 -3.48
C ASN A 197 14.56 16.73 -3.25
N VAL A 198 15.55 16.16 -3.92
CA VAL A 198 16.04 14.79 -3.68
C VAL A 198 17.52 14.91 -3.28
N SER A 199 17.91 14.32 -2.16
CA SER A 199 19.28 14.28 -1.69
C SER A 199 19.71 12.84 -1.47
N ILE A 200 20.83 12.44 -2.08
CA ILE A 200 21.41 11.09 -1.94
C ILE A 200 22.81 11.28 -1.32
N ASN A 201 22.98 10.80 -0.09
CA ASN A 201 24.25 10.86 0.62
C ASN A 201 24.67 9.43 1.01
N ALA A 202 25.85 9.02 0.63
CA ALA A 202 26.47 7.77 1.01
C ALA A 202 27.82 8.04 1.69
N GLU A 203 28.12 7.32 2.77
CA GLU A 203 29.43 7.41 3.43
C GLU A 203 30.55 6.79 2.59
N GLU A 204 30.21 5.77 1.78
CA GLU A 204 31.17 5.06 0.94
C GLU A 204 30.89 5.25 -0.54
N ASN A 205 29.88 4.61 -1.08
CA ASN A 205 29.68 4.51 -2.53
C ASN A 205 28.23 4.79 -2.97
N VAL A 206 28.08 5.47 -4.10
CA VAL A 206 26.85 5.53 -4.89
C VAL A 206 27.13 4.90 -6.25
N GLN A 207 26.35 3.89 -6.64
CA GLN A 207 26.45 3.23 -7.93
C GLN A 207 25.18 3.47 -8.75
N ILE A 208 25.33 3.94 -9.99
CA ILE A 208 24.24 4.11 -10.93
C ILE A 208 24.58 3.35 -12.21
N ALA A 209 23.76 2.36 -12.57
CA ALA A 209 23.96 1.54 -13.74
C ALA A 209 22.66 1.34 -14.51
N ALA A 210 22.71 1.50 -15.83
CA ALA A 210 21.59 1.22 -16.72
C ALA A 210 22.06 0.35 -17.89
N LYS A 211 21.20 -0.54 -18.38
CA LYS A 211 21.47 -1.36 -19.57
C LYS A 211 21.37 -0.56 -20.87
N GLN A 212 20.66 0.56 -20.85
CA GLN A 212 20.47 1.41 -22.02
C GLN A 212 21.01 2.82 -21.73
N ASN A 213 20.20 3.74 -21.28
CA ASN A 213 20.56 5.15 -21.16
C ASN A 213 20.58 5.63 -19.71
N ILE A 214 21.47 6.57 -19.42
CA ILE A 214 21.42 7.42 -18.23
C ILE A 214 21.34 8.85 -18.75
N ASP A 215 20.19 9.52 -18.56
CA ASP A 215 19.97 10.89 -18.95
C ASP A 215 20.02 11.81 -17.73
N VAL A 216 20.92 12.79 -17.74
CA VAL A 216 21.07 13.78 -16.68
C VAL A 216 20.80 15.16 -17.26
N THR A 217 19.73 15.82 -16.83
CA THR A 217 19.32 17.12 -17.33
C THR A 217 19.04 18.08 -16.17
N ALA A 218 19.48 19.31 -16.28
CA ALA A 218 19.16 20.39 -15.36
C ALA A 218 18.82 21.68 -16.15
N GLU A 219 17.88 22.47 -15.65
CA GLU A 219 17.57 23.79 -16.23
C GLU A 219 18.62 24.84 -15.89
N ALA A 220 19.38 24.64 -14.79
CA ALA A 220 20.48 25.49 -14.37
C ALA A 220 21.81 24.75 -14.52
N ASP A 221 22.46 24.39 -13.44
CA ASP A 221 23.83 23.89 -13.43
C ASP A 221 23.88 22.39 -13.08
N ILE A 222 24.84 21.68 -13.69
CA ILE A 222 25.29 20.35 -13.28
C ILE A 222 26.73 20.49 -12.81
N ASN A 223 26.99 20.27 -11.52
CA ASN A 223 28.31 20.32 -10.91
C ASN A 223 28.82 18.92 -10.60
N ILE A 224 29.95 18.53 -11.18
CA ILE A 224 30.63 17.25 -10.92
C ILE A 224 32.01 17.55 -10.37
N ALA A 225 32.28 17.14 -9.14
CA ALA A 225 33.55 17.36 -8.49
C ALA A 225 34.07 16.07 -7.80
N ALA A 226 35.33 15.76 -7.96
CA ALA A 226 36.00 14.64 -7.30
C ALA A 226 37.30 15.14 -6.63
N LYS A 227 37.59 14.66 -5.41
CA LYS A 227 38.92 14.89 -4.78
C LYS A 227 40.02 14.04 -5.40
N GLY A 228 39.67 12.88 -5.93
CA GLY A 228 40.53 11.98 -6.69
C GLY A 228 40.34 12.14 -8.19
N ASN A 229 40.27 11.05 -8.90
CA ASN A 229 40.15 11.04 -10.35
C ASN A 229 38.69 11.13 -10.79
N LEU A 230 38.43 11.89 -11.84
CA LEU A 230 37.22 11.83 -12.63
C LEU A 230 37.58 11.17 -13.98
N MET A 231 36.96 10.01 -14.28
CA MET A 231 37.20 9.26 -15.52
C MET A 231 35.90 9.26 -16.37
N GLN A 232 36.04 9.63 -17.63
CA GLN A 232 34.98 9.48 -18.64
C GLN A 232 35.53 8.59 -19.76
N GLN A 233 34.85 7.51 -20.03
CA GLN A 233 35.24 6.53 -21.07
C GLN A 233 34.02 6.12 -21.87
N THR A 234 34.18 5.99 -23.17
CA THR A 234 33.18 5.50 -24.11
C THR A 234 33.85 4.63 -25.18
N ASP A 235 33.15 3.63 -25.67
CA ASP A 235 33.57 2.83 -26.82
C ASP A 235 33.17 3.51 -28.16
N GLY A 236 32.26 4.45 -28.10
CA GLY A 236 31.83 5.28 -29.24
C GLY A 236 32.36 6.70 -29.14
N ASP A 237 31.56 7.66 -29.55
CA ASP A 237 31.94 9.07 -29.60
C ASP A 237 31.72 9.77 -28.26
N LEU A 238 32.66 10.59 -27.83
CA LEU A 238 32.48 11.56 -26.76
C LEU A 238 32.32 12.97 -27.38
N SER A 239 31.15 13.58 -27.22
CA SER A 239 30.89 14.92 -27.73
C SER A 239 30.72 15.90 -26.55
N VAL A 240 31.52 16.99 -26.60
CA VAL A 240 31.44 18.10 -25.63
C VAL A 240 31.15 19.37 -26.39
N SER A 241 30.02 20.02 -26.09
CA SER A 241 29.60 21.24 -26.78
C SER A 241 29.11 22.29 -25.78
N ALA A 242 29.47 23.53 -25.99
CA ALA A 242 29.00 24.67 -25.21
C ALA A 242 28.65 25.85 -26.12
N LYS A 243 27.59 26.59 -25.80
CA LYS A 243 27.27 27.87 -26.47
C LYS A 243 28.24 28.98 -26.09
N GLY A 244 28.82 28.92 -24.93
CA GLY A 244 29.83 29.81 -24.39
C GLY A 244 31.24 29.25 -24.55
N SER A 245 31.98 29.11 -23.46
CA SER A 245 33.36 28.64 -23.46
C SER A 245 33.50 27.23 -22.95
N ILE A 246 34.48 26.49 -23.46
CA ILE A 246 35.00 25.27 -22.90
C ILE A 246 36.40 25.59 -22.38
N ASN A 247 36.59 25.45 -21.04
CA ASN A 247 37.90 25.66 -20.41
C ASN A 247 38.46 24.30 -19.93
N ALA A 248 39.66 23.96 -20.39
CA ALA A 248 40.40 22.81 -19.90
C ALA A 248 41.74 23.30 -19.30
N GLU A 249 41.93 23.14 -18.00
CA GLU A 249 43.08 23.59 -17.27
C GLU A 249 43.66 22.46 -16.42
N ALA A 250 44.97 22.28 -16.43
CA ALA A 250 45.68 21.35 -15.58
C ALA A 250 46.96 22.02 -15.02
N LYS A 251 47.34 21.65 -13.78
CA LYS A 251 48.60 22.13 -13.21
C LYS A 251 49.83 21.56 -13.87
N THR A 252 49.72 20.35 -14.45
CA THR A 252 50.82 19.67 -15.12
C THR A 252 50.58 19.58 -16.62
N ASP A 253 49.75 18.66 -17.08
CA ASP A 253 49.65 18.39 -18.49
C ASP A 253 48.21 18.33 -18.99
N VAL A 254 47.92 18.87 -20.16
CA VAL A 254 46.75 18.58 -20.96
C VAL A 254 47.23 17.87 -22.22
N SER A 255 46.83 16.60 -22.37
CA SER A 255 47.24 15.79 -23.53
C SER A 255 46.05 15.51 -24.44
N LEU A 256 46.20 15.78 -25.74
CA LEU A 256 45.24 15.45 -26.77
C LEU A 256 45.93 14.55 -27.82
N SER A 257 45.47 13.32 -27.97
CA SER A 257 46.05 12.39 -28.91
C SER A 257 44.97 11.64 -29.72
N GLY A 258 45.21 11.41 -30.99
CA GLY A 258 44.32 10.73 -31.91
C GLY A 258 44.99 10.50 -33.26
N GLN A 259 44.43 9.66 -34.13
CA GLN A 259 44.91 9.54 -35.50
C GLN A 259 44.88 10.87 -36.24
N ASN A 260 43.81 11.64 -36.03
CA ASN A 260 43.67 13.00 -36.53
C ASN A 260 43.26 13.91 -35.39
N THR A 261 44.02 14.97 -35.17
CA THR A 261 43.67 16.01 -34.22
C THR A 261 43.53 17.32 -34.99
N THR A 262 42.33 17.90 -34.98
CA THR A 262 42.05 19.18 -35.66
C THR A 262 41.73 20.24 -34.61
N VAL A 263 42.41 21.38 -34.71
CA VAL A 263 42.11 22.61 -33.95
C VAL A 263 41.73 23.68 -34.94
N ASP A 264 40.45 24.06 -34.96
CA ASP A 264 39.92 25.09 -35.88
C ASP A 264 39.36 26.27 -35.11
N GLY A 265 39.79 27.44 -35.42
CA GLY A 265 39.31 28.69 -34.86
C GLY A 265 38.90 29.65 -35.96
N LYS A 266 37.61 29.97 -36.09
CA LYS A 266 37.06 30.87 -37.09
C LYS A 266 37.73 32.25 -37.08
N THR A 267 38.20 32.73 -35.96
CA THR A 267 38.83 34.07 -35.84
C THR A 267 40.31 33.96 -35.51
N LYS A 268 40.69 33.16 -34.56
CA LYS A 268 42.07 33.04 -34.08
C LYS A 268 42.32 31.73 -33.38
N VAL A 269 43.46 31.11 -33.65
CA VAL A 269 44.06 30.06 -32.84
C VAL A 269 45.36 30.63 -32.26
N THR A 270 45.54 30.56 -30.95
CA THR A 270 46.78 31.00 -30.29
C THR A 270 47.41 29.79 -29.59
N VAL A 271 48.66 29.50 -29.92
CA VAL A 271 49.51 28.55 -29.22
C VAL A 271 50.72 29.32 -28.68
N SER A 272 50.88 29.33 -27.36
CA SER A 272 51.97 30.08 -26.74
C SER A 272 52.53 29.25 -25.54
N GLY A 273 53.80 29.33 -25.34
CA GLY A 273 54.53 28.69 -24.25
C GLY A 273 55.98 29.13 -24.22
N ALA A 274 56.74 28.77 -23.17
CA ALA A 274 58.18 29.01 -23.12
C ALA A 274 58.91 28.31 -24.27
N GLU A 275 58.39 27.17 -24.65
CA GLU A 275 58.81 26.43 -25.83
C GLU A 275 57.54 25.91 -26.57
N THR A 276 57.51 26.06 -27.90
CA THR A 276 56.48 25.51 -28.78
C THR A 276 57.13 24.65 -29.84
N LEU A 277 57.01 23.34 -29.74
CA LEU A 277 57.58 22.39 -30.70
C LEU A 277 56.49 21.88 -31.66
N VAL A 278 56.67 22.08 -32.95
CA VAL A 278 55.86 21.49 -34.01
C VAL A 278 56.75 20.54 -34.80
N SER A 279 56.53 19.25 -34.70
CA SER A 279 57.34 18.23 -35.37
C SER A 279 56.48 17.19 -36.08
N GLY A 280 56.92 16.70 -37.20
CA GLY A 280 56.27 15.67 -38.01
C GLY A 280 57.07 15.28 -39.22
N LYS A 281 56.69 14.22 -39.95
CA LYS A 281 57.33 13.83 -41.23
C LYS A 281 57.18 14.95 -42.27
N MET A 282 56.14 15.70 -42.24
CA MET A 282 55.92 16.88 -43.08
C MET A 282 55.18 17.94 -42.25
N THR A 283 55.68 19.16 -42.21
CA THR A 283 55.04 20.31 -41.60
C THR A 283 54.77 21.34 -42.70
N THR A 284 53.48 21.68 -42.89
CA THR A 284 53.07 22.65 -43.90
C THR A 284 52.40 23.84 -43.23
N VAL A 285 52.84 25.05 -43.54
CA VAL A 285 52.20 26.29 -43.08
C VAL A 285 51.64 26.99 -44.31
N GLN A 286 50.31 27.15 -44.37
CA GLN A 286 49.63 27.81 -45.51
C GLN A 286 48.82 29.02 -45.01
N GLY A 287 48.78 30.11 -45.77
CA GLY A 287 47.95 31.25 -45.43
C GLY A 287 48.16 32.35 -46.50
N ALA A 288 47.21 33.30 -46.56
CA ALA A 288 47.27 34.44 -47.51
C ALA A 288 48.40 35.43 -47.18
N ALA A 289 48.81 35.51 -45.91
CA ALA A 289 49.98 36.28 -45.48
C ALA A 289 50.72 35.50 -44.39
N HIS A 290 52.02 35.26 -44.61
CA HIS A 290 52.89 34.59 -43.65
C HIS A 290 53.81 35.64 -43.02
N LYS A 291 53.86 35.75 -41.72
CA LYS A 291 54.90 36.45 -41.00
C LYS A 291 55.53 35.43 -40.01
N ILE A 292 56.76 35.06 -40.28
CA ILE A 292 57.56 34.22 -39.40
C ILE A 292 58.64 35.16 -38.87
N ASP A 293 58.50 35.70 -37.67
CA ASP A 293 59.53 36.48 -36.98
C ASP A 293 60.35 35.50 -36.19
N VAL A 294 61.59 35.30 -36.50
CA VAL A 294 62.60 34.57 -35.76
C VAL A 294 63.45 35.60 -35.02
N MET A 295 63.38 35.58 -33.64
CA MET A 295 64.31 36.40 -32.87
C MET A 295 65.52 35.54 -32.49
#